data_96c7aa8e2fa841be672deb805e47cc93
#
_entry.id   96c7aa8e2fa841be672deb805e47cc93
#
_cell.length_a   1.000
_cell.length_b   1.000
_cell.length_c   1.000
_cell.angle_alpha   90.00
_cell.angle_beta   90.00
_cell.angle_gamma   90.00
#
_symmetry.space_group_name_H-M   'P 1'
#
loop_
_entity.id
_entity.type
_entity.pdbx_description
1 polymer ?
#
loop_
_entity_poly.entity_id
_entity_poly.type
_entity_poly.pdbx_seq_one_letter_code
_entity_poly.pdbx_strand_id
1 'polypeptide(L)'
;MTPPKSDDTMKAHNPLTSRFDAVFVISLEERTDRRSETRAALLAIGQNPEAVGWYIAKKPADKGMFPSRGVRGAFESHRNVLRLARDAGVRSVLVLEDDIEFSSSILACLNRLDQVTSWDIVYGGHYFLDGHGPGHAANGFRSADPAEEFIGLHCYAVNGRILDQLITELEHFPAGTPGDRLGGPMPVDGAINVIRNRHPLWTCLVAEPPFGNQRSSRTDIGEVKWFDRVAMIRAPVSLGRMLKNYFRRREGSS
;
A
#
# COMPACT_ATOMS: atom_id res chain seq x y z
N MET A 1 7.45 37.52 -15.55
CA MET A 1 6.98 36.13 -15.37
C MET A 1 7.97 35.23 -16.10
N THR A 2 8.81 34.50 -15.38
CA THR A 2 9.73 33.53 -15.98
C THR A 2 8.90 32.33 -16.47
N PRO A 3 9.09 31.84 -17.69
CA PRO A 3 8.38 30.63 -18.14
C PRO A 3 8.75 29.45 -17.23
N PRO A 4 7.80 28.55 -16.94
CA PRO A 4 8.10 27.37 -16.13
C PRO A 4 9.22 26.59 -16.81
N LYS A 5 10.17 26.09 -16.00
CA LYS A 5 11.25 25.23 -16.51
C LYS A 5 10.65 23.99 -17.18
N SER A 6 11.27 23.50 -18.25
CA SER A 6 10.78 22.33 -19.01
C SER A 6 10.48 21.10 -18.14
N ASP A 7 11.18 20.94 -17.02
CA ASP A 7 11.01 19.86 -16.06
C ASP A 7 9.67 19.95 -15.29
N ASP A 8 9.24 21.16 -14.90
CA ASP A 8 7.97 21.36 -14.21
C ASP A 8 6.76 21.12 -15.13
N THR A 9 6.90 21.39 -16.43
CA THR A 9 5.86 21.12 -17.42
C THR A 9 5.72 19.63 -17.69
N MET A 10 6.81 18.87 -17.73
CA MET A 10 6.78 17.40 -17.85
C MET A 10 6.18 16.74 -16.61
N LYS A 11 6.46 17.25 -15.40
CA LYS A 11 5.89 16.75 -14.15
C LYS A 11 4.41 17.05 -13.98
N ALA A 12 3.92 18.14 -14.57
CA ALA A 12 2.50 18.46 -14.64
C ALA A 12 1.76 17.55 -15.63
N HIS A 13 2.45 17.03 -16.62
CA HIS A 13 1.96 16.02 -17.56
C HIS A 13 2.54 14.67 -17.13
N ASN A 14 1.71 13.67 -16.90
CA ASN A 14 2.12 12.35 -16.35
C ASN A 14 2.73 12.42 -14.93
N PRO A 15 2.00 12.96 -13.96
CA PRO A 15 2.57 13.27 -12.64
C PRO A 15 3.10 12.06 -11.88
N LEU A 16 2.61 10.85 -12.16
CA LEU A 16 3.11 9.62 -11.52
C LEU A 16 4.37 9.10 -12.22
N THR A 17 4.34 8.91 -13.53
CA THR A 17 5.47 8.33 -14.29
C THR A 17 6.62 9.31 -14.51
N SER A 18 6.46 10.59 -14.21
CA SER A 18 7.58 11.54 -14.13
C SER A 18 8.33 11.48 -12.79
N ARG A 19 7.80 10.78 -11.78
CA ARG A 19 8.37 10.67 -10.43
C ARG A 19 8.80 9.28 -10.05
N PHE A 20 8.06 8.28 -10.54
CA PHE A 20 8.37 6.88 -10.30
C PHE A 20 8.82 6.24 -11.62
N ASP A 21 9.95 5.54 -11.61
CA ASP A 21 10.49 4.88 -12.81
C ASP A 21 9.52 3.84 -13.37
N ALA A 22 8.70 3.22 -12.50
CA ALA A 22 7.58 2.37 -12.90
C ALA A 22 6.33 2.70 -12.07
N VAL A 23 5.18 2.62 -12.73
CA VAL A 23 3.86 2.70 -12.09
C VAL A 23 3.05 1.51 -12.57
N PHE A 24 2.53 0.71 -11.64
CA PHE A 24 1.68 -0.43 -11.96
C PHE A 24 0.30 -0.27 -11.34
N VAL A 25 -0.72 -0.68 -12.10
CA VAL A 25 -2.09 -0.87 -11.61
C VAL A 25 -2.39 -2.36 -11.60
N ILE A 26 -2.72 -2.91 -10.43
CA ILE A 26 -3.17 -4.29 -10.27
C ILE A 26 -4.69 -4.33 -10.49
N SER A 27 -5.15 -5.20 -11.41
CA SER A 27 -6.57 -5.38 -11.68
C SER A 27 -6.86 -6.85 -12.00
N LEU A 28 -7.98 -7.37 -11.53
CA LEU A 28 -8.45 -8.70 -11.92
C LEU A 28 -8.90 -8.73 -13.39
N GLU A 29 -8.67 -9.85 -14.08
CA GLU A 29 -8.99 -10.02 -15.49
C GLU A 29 -10.48 -9.69 -15.80
N GLU A 30 -11.38 -10.10 -14.93
CA GLU A 30 -12.82 -9.85 -15.09
C GLU A 30 -13.26 -8.42 -14.72
N ARG A 31 -12.44 -7.63 -14.05
CA ARG A 31 -12.81 -6.28 -13.58
C ARG A 31 -12.55 -5.18 -14.63
N THR A 32 -13.14 -5.36 -15.83
CA THR A 32 -13.08 -4.37 -16.91
C THR A 32 -13.73 -3.03 -16.51
N ASP A 33 -14.78 -3.09 -15.69
CA ASP A 33 -15.45 -1.96 -15.08
C ASP A 33 -14.46 -1.10 -14.27
N ARG A 34 -13.74 -1.69 -13.31
CA ARG A 34 -12.76 -0.99 -12.49
C ARG A 34 -11.61 -0.44 -13.31
N ARG A 35 -11.11 -1.19 -14.30
CA ARG A 35 -10.07 -0.68 -15.20
C ARG A 35 -10.50 0.57 -15.95
N SER A 36 -11.75 0.62 -16.43
CA SER A 36 -12.27 1.81 -17.09
C SER A 36 -12.35 3.01 -16.13
N GLU A 37 -12.83 2.79 -14.91
CA GLU A 37 -12.92 3.82 -13.88
C GLU A 37 -11.54 4.33 -13.45
N THR A 38 -10.56 3.43 -13.30
CA THR A 38 -9.19 3.82 -12.92
C THR A 38 -8.48 4.55 -14.06
N ARG A 39 -8.74 4.19 -15.34
CA ARG A 39 -8.27 4.96 -16.50
C ARG A 39 -8.80 6.39 -16.43
N ALA A 40 -10.08 6.57 -16.14
CA ALA A 40 -10.67 7.90 -15.98
C ALA A 40 -10.07 8.69 -14.81
N ALA A 41 -9.82 8.02 -13.68
CA ALA A 41 -9.17 8.64 -12.51
C ALA A 41 -7.72 9.07 -12.81
N LEU A 42 -6.95 8.28 -13.55
CA LEU A 42 -5.60 8.64 -13.99
C LEU A 42 -5.63 9.86 -14.92
N LEU A 43 -6.54 9.89 -15.90
CA LEU A 43 -6.72 11.05 -16.79
C LEU A 43 -7.09 12.31 -16.01
N ALA A 44 -7.94 12.21 -14.99
CA ALA A 44 -8.37 13.34 -14.19
C ALA A 44 -7.22 14.03 -13.43
N ILE A 45 -6.15 13.31 -13.09
CA ILE A 45 -4.93 13.86 -12.48
C ILE A 45 -3.86 14.23 -13.53
N GLY A 46 -4.14 14.14 -14.82
CA GLY A 46 -3.19 14.42 -15.90
C GLY A 46 -2.21 13.27 -16.22
N GLN A 47 -2.44 12.07 -15.69
CA GLN A 47 -1.63 10.90 -15.98
C GLN A 47 -2.19 10.14 -17.19
N ASN A 48 -1.36 9.92 -18.22
CA ASN A 48 -1.72 9.05 -19.33
C ASN A 48 -1.84 7.59 -18.86
N PRO A 49 -3.01 6.94 -18.98
CA PRO A 49 -3.20 5.55 -18.57
C PRO A 49 -2.38 4.55 -19.39
N GLU A 50 -1.93 4.90 -20.59
CA GLU A 50 -1.09 4.03 -21.43
C GLU A 50 0.39 4.11 -21.03
N ALA A 51 0.77 5.08 -20.20
CA ALA A 51 2.12 5.20 -19.66
C ALA A 51 2.32 4.39 -18.36
N VAL A 52 1.27 3.74 -17.85
CA VAL A 52 1.36 2.87 -16.66
C VAL A 52 1.27 1.40 -17.04
N GLY A 53 1.95 0.53 -16.30
CA GLY A 53 1.84 -0.91 -16.44
C GLY A 53 0.52 -1.43 -15.86
N TRP A 54 -0.23 -2.22 -16.63
CA TRP A 54 -1.43 -2.90 -16.14
C TRP A 54 -1.09 -4.35 -15.83
N TYR A 55 -1.06 -4.71 -14.54
CA TYR A 55 -0.92 -6.10 -14.12
C TYR A 55 -2.29 -6.75 -14.05
N ILE A 56 -2.60 -7.58 -15.06
CA ILE A 56 -3.88 -8.29 -15.14
C ILE A 56 -3.77 -9.59 -14.35
N ALA A 57 -4.30 -9.56 -13.14
CA ALA A 57 -4.27 -10.67 -12.21
C ALA A 57 -5.34 -11.71 -12.53
N LYS A 58 -5.00 -12.98 -12.40
CA LYS A 58 -5.93 -14.11 -12.47
C LYS A 58 -6.23 -14.62 -11.07
N LYS A 59 -7.49 -14.97 -10.82
CA LYS A 59 -7.85 -15.61 -9.55
C LYS A 59 -7.14 -16.97 -9.44
N PRO A 60 -6.45 -17.25 -8.32
CA PRO A 60 -5.86 -18.57 -8.08
C PRO A 60 -6.93 -19.66 -8.14
N ALA A 61 -6.57 -20.87 -8.59
CA ALA A 61 -7.49 -22.02 -8.63
C ALA A 61 -8.00 -22.39 -7.23
N ASP A 62 -7.13 -22.31 -6.23
CA ASP A 62 -7.41 -22.59 -4.82
C ASP A 62 -6.79 -21.55 -3.91
N LYS A 63 -7.05 -21.65 -2.63
CA LYS A 63 -6.47 -20.74 -1.63
C LYS A 63 -5.09 -21.18 -1.13
N GLY A 64 -4.66 -22.40 -1.38
CA GLY A 64 -3.50 -23.00 -0.74
C GLY A 64 -3.60 -22.88 0.78
N MET A 65 -2.52 -22.46 1.40
CA MET A 65 -2.43 -22.23 2.84
C MET A 65 -2.93 -20.84 3.28
N PHE A 66 -3.30 -19.97 2.34
CA PHE A 66 -3.81 -18.63 2.64
C PHE A 66 -5.25 -18.66 3.22
N PRO A 67 -5.69 -17.62 3.94
CA PRO A 67 -7.04 -17.53 4.49
C PRO A 67 -8.15 -17.68 3.44
N SER A 68 -7.94 -17.10 2.24
CA SER A 68 -8.88 -17.18 1.11
C SER A 68 -8.17 -17.10 -0.24
N ARG A 69 -8.89 -17.46 -1.33
CA ARG A 69 -8.40 -17.29 -2.71
C ARG A 69 -8.09 -15.83 -3.04
N GLY A 70 -8.91 -14.89 -2.54
CA GLY A 70 -8.69 -13.45 -2.73
C GLY A 70 -7.41 -12.98 -2.06
N VAL A 71 -7.17 -13.41 -0.81
CA VAL A 71 -5.94 -13.07 -0.07
C VAL A 71 -4.70 -13.61 -0.79
N ARG A 72 -4.74 -14.88 -1.26
CA ARG A 72 -3.67 -15.45 -2.06
C ARG A 72 -3.44 -14.67 -3.34
N GLY A 73 -4.50 -14.37 -4.08
CA GLY A 73 -4.41 -13.65 -5.35
C GLY A 73 -3.84 -12.24 -5.18
N ALA A 74 -4.27 -11.50 -4.17
CA ALA A 74 -3.71 -10.19 -3.83
C ALA A 74 -2.23 -10.30 -3.48
N PHE A 75 -1.86 -11.23 -2.58
CA PHE A 75 -0.48 -11.45 -2.18
C PHE A 75 0.43 -11.76 -3.39
N GLU A 76 0.03 -12.72 -4.23
CA GLU A 76 0.78 -13.10 -5.43
C GLU A 76 0.88 -11.95 -6.43
N SER A 77 -0.17 -11.15 -6.60
CA SER A 77 -0.19 -10.01 -7.52
C SER A 77 0.79 -8.92 -7.10
N HIS A 78 0.75 -8.49 -5.84
CA HIS A 78 1.68 -7.49 -5.32
C HIS A 78 3.13 -7.97 -5.40
N ARG A 79 3.42 -9.20 -4.96
CA ARG A 79 4.75 -9.79 -5.09
C ARG A 79 5.23 -9.82 -6.55
N ASN A 80 4.38 -10.24 -7.48
CA ASN A 80 4.76 -10.34 -8.89
C ASN A 80 5.00 -8.96 -9.53
N VAL A 81 4.23 -7.93 -9.18
CA VAL A 81 4.47 -6.55 -9.63
C VAL A 81 5.81 -6.03 -9.11
N LEU A 82 6.15 -6.29 -7.85
CA LEU A 82 7.46 -5.93 -7.30
C LEU A 82 8.60 -6.68 -8.02
N ARG A 83 8.40 -7.96 -8.38
CA ARG A 83 9.38 -8.73 -9.19
C ARG A 83 9.57 -8.11 -10.59
N LEU A 84 8.48 -7.73 -11.26
CA LEU A 84 8.57 -7.04 -12.56
C LEU A 84 9.36 -5.73 -12.45
N ALA A 85 9.13 -4.96 -11.39
CA ALA A 85 9.88 -3.74 -11.14
C ALA A 85 11.37 -4.00 -10.89
N ARG A 86 11.70 -4.99 -10.05
CA ARG A 86 13.08 -5.42 -9.81
C ARG A 86 13.77 -5.86 -11.10
N ASP A 87 13.12 -6.74 -11.85
CA ASP A 87 13.70 -7.32 -13.08
C ASP A 87 13.90 -6.26 -14.17
N ALA A 88 13.14 -5.17 -14.14
CA ALA A 88 13.33 -3.98 -14.97
C ALA A 88 14.43 -3.03 -14.44
N GLY A 89 15.01 -3.29 -13.26
CA GLY A 89 16.08 -2.49 -12.68
C GLY A 89 15.67 -1.07 -12.29
N VAL A 90 14.39 -0.86 -11.94
CA VAL A 90 13.88 0.47 -11.61
C VAL A 90 14.38 0.96 -10.25
N ARG A 91 14.58 2.27 -10.11
CA ARG A 91 14.97 2.92 -8.85
C ARG A 91 13.78 3.17 -7.93
N SER A 92 12.57 3.19 -8.48
CA SER A 92 11.35 3.36 -7.72
C SER A 92 10.14 2.78 -8.46
N VAL A 93 9.21 2.20 -7.73
CA VAL A 93 7.95 1.69 -8.25
C VAL A 93 6.78 2.20 -7.41
N LEU A 94 5.74 2.69 -8.07
CA LEU A 94 4.43 2.96 -7.47
C LEU A 94 3.46 1.83 -7.84
N VAL A 95 2.80 1.25 -6.84
CA VAL A 95 1.79 0.20 -7.01
C VAL A 95 0.43 0.74 -6.60
N LEU A 96 -0.54 0.57 -7.47
CA LEU A 96 -1.93 0.98 -7.31
C LEU A 96 -2.86 -0.22 -7.44
N GLU A 97 -3.96 -0.25 -6.69
CA GLU A 97 -5.09 -1.15 -6.96
C GLU A 97 -6.12 -0.46 -7.86
N ASP A 98 -6.94 -1.24 -8.57
CA ASP A 98 -7.91 -0.75 -9.57
C ASP A 98 -9.15 -0.07 -8.98
N ASP A 99 -9.19 0.12 -7.68
CA ASP A 99 -10.24 0.86 -6.98
C ASP A 99 -9.71 2.13 -6.29
N ILE A 100 -8.52 2.60 -6.67
CA ILE A 100 -7.99 3.88 -6.20
C ILE A 100 -8.87 5.05 -6.63
N GLU A 101 -9.17 5.93 -5.70
CA GLU A 101 -9.75 7.25 -5.92
C GLU A 101 -8.75 8.30 -5.45
N PHE A 102 -8.14 9.02 -6.38
CA PHE A 102 -7.11 9.99 -6.06
C PHE A 102 -7.68 11.18 -5.29
N SER A 103 -6.95 11.64 -4.27
CA SER A 103 -7.31 12.84 -3.54
C SER A 103 -7.11 14.10 -4.40
N SER A 104 -7.88 15.15 -4.14
CA SER A 104 -7.71 16.45 -4.80
C SER A 104 -6.33 17.09 -4.51
N SER A 105 -5.65 16.64 -3.47
CA SER A 105 -4.33 17.11 -3.06
C SER A 105 -3.16 16.29 -3.60
N ILE A 106 -3.43 15.24 -4.43
CA ILE A 106 -2.37 14.32 -4.87
C ILE A 106 -1.18 15.05 -5.53
N LEU A 107 -1.42 16.01 -6.41
CA LEU A 107 -0.34 16.74 -7.08
C LEU A 107 0.52 17.52 -6.08
N ALA A 108 -0.12 18.15 -5.08
CA ALA A 108 0.62 18.83 -4.02
C ALA A 108 1.43 17.85 -3.16
N CYS A 109 0.89 16.67 -2.86
CA CYS A 109 1.62 15.63 -2.12
C CYS A 109 2.82 15.10 -2.93
N LEU A 110 2.65 14.84 -4.22
CA LEU A 110 3.74 14.42 -5.09
C LEU A 110 4.85 15.47 -5.19
N ASN A 111 4.51 16.77 -5.30
CA ASN A 111 5.49 17.86 -5.29
C ASN A 111 6.27 17.93 -3.96
N ARG A 112 5.63 17.59 -2.83
CA ARG A 112 6.31 17.49 -1.53
C ARG A 112 7.20 16.25 -1.47
N LEU A 113 6.80 15.14 -2.08
CA LEU A 113 7.65 13.94 -2.16
C LEU A 113 8.96 14.21 -2.90
N ASP A 114 8.93 15.09 -3.92
CA ASP A 114 10.12 15.53 -4.64
C ASP A 114 11.16 16.23 -3.73
N GLN A 115 10.74 16.74 -2.57
CA GLN A 115 11.62 17.37 -1.58
C GLN A 115 12.15 16.39 -0.53
N VAL A 116 11.66 15.15 -0.53
CA VAL A 116 12.13 14.13 0.41
C VAL A 116 13.43 13.52 -0.10
N THR A 117 14.47 13.61 0.70
CA THR A 117 15.82 13.17 0.30
C THR A 117 16.02 11.65 0.33
N SER A 118 15.26 10.94 1.17
CA SER A 118 15.41 9.48 1.30
C SER A 118 14.14 8.84 1.83
N TRP A 119 13.75 7.72 1.21
CA TRP A 119 12.66 6.86 1.66
C TRP A 119 12.85 5.44 1.09
N ASP A 120 12.27 4.45 1.75
CA ASP A 120 12.24 3.05 1.31
C ASP A 120 10.85 2.62 0.89
N ILE A 121 9.84 2.97 1.71
CA ILE A 121 8.42 2.72 1.42
C ILE A 121 7.65 4.03 1.64
N VAL A 122 6.74 4.35 0.74
CA VAL A 122 5.76 5.43 0.92
C VAL A 122 4.36 4.83 0.89
N TYR A 123 3.62 4.98 1.98
CA TYR A 123 2.20 4.63 2.05
C TYR A 123 1.38 5.82 1.56
N GLY A 124 0.89 5.73 0.32
CA GLY A 124 0.05 6.74 -0.32
C GLY A 124 -1.45 6.51 -0.10
N GLY A 125 -1.86 5.28 0.25
CA GLY A 125 -3.25 4.93 0.53
C GLY A 125 -3.34 3.67 1.38
N HIS A 126 -3.94 3.78 2.57
CA HIS A 126 -4.02 2.74 3.57
C HIS A 126 -5.09 3.08 4.60
N TYR A 127 -5.39 2.13 5.50
CA TYR A 127 -6.22 2.33 6.69
C TYR A 127 -5.40 2.05 7.95
N PHE A 128 -5.70 2.78 9.03
CA PHE A 128 -5.10 2.55 10.33
C PHE A 128 -5.89 1.50 11.11
N LEU A 129 -5.16 0.59 11.80
CA LEU A 129 -5.78 -0.43 12.65
C LEU A 129 -6.40 0.13 13.94
N ASP A 130 -5.88 1.23 14.42
CA ASP A 130 -6.27 1.85 15.70
C ASP A 130 -7.36 2.92 15.56
N GLY A 131 -7.91 3.09 14.36
CA GLY A 131 -8.98 4.06 14.10
C GLY A 131 -8.54 5.52 14.18
N HIS A 132 -7.25 5.80 14.34
CA HIS A 132 -6.72 7.15 14.20
C HIS A 132 -6.82 7.56 12.74
N GLY A 133 -7.58 8.63 12.49
CA GLY A 133 -7.65 9.23 11.16
C GLY A 133 -6.30 9.78 10.71
N PRO A 134 -6.15 10.12 9.42
CA PRO A 134 -4.94 10.73 8.93
C PRO A 134 -4.63 12.01 9.72
N GLY A 135 -3.42 12.07 10.28
CA GLY A 135 -2.88 13.31 10.82
C GLY A 135 -2.64 14.34 9.71
N HIS A 136 -2.30 15.54 10.10
CA HIS A 136 -1.82 16.56 9.17
C HIS A 136 -0.34 16.80 9.41
N ALA A 137 0.50 16.05 8.71
CA ALA A 137 1.93 16.33 8.74
C ALA A 137 2.22 17.66 8.03
N ALA A 138 2.97 18.55 8.68
CA ALA A 138 3.28 19.89 8.16
C ALA A 138 3.91 19.83 6.76
N ASN A 139 4.70 18.80 6.48
CA ASN A 139 5.38 18.57 5.19
C ASN A 139 4.65 17.55 4.29
N GLY A 140 3.43 17.12 4.64
CA GLY A 140 2.68 16.15 3.86
C GLY A 140 3.13 14.70 4.00
N PHE A 141 4.16 14.44 4.81
CA PHE A 141 4.66 13.09 5.13
C PHE A 141 5.08 13.02 6.59
N ARG A 142 4.78 11.91 7.23
CA ARG A 142 5.36 11.53 8.51
C ARG A 142 6.13 10.21 8.39
N SER A 143 7.08 10.00 9.27
CA SER A 143 7.72 8.70 9.42
C SER A 143 6.75 7.72 10.08
N ALA A 144 6.69 6.49 9.55
CA ALA A 144 6.01 5.38 10.19
C ALA A 144 6.90 4.73 11.23
N ASP A 145 6.37 4.45 12.42
CA ASP A 145 7.04 3.58 13.38
C ASP A 145 7.18 2.17 12.78
N PRO A 146 8.33 1.48 12.91
CA PRO A 146 8.49 0.11 12.43
C PRO A 146 7.41 -0.85 12.95
N ALA A 147 6.91 -0.65 14.16
CA ALA A 147 5.88 -1.46 14.80
C ALA A 147 4.44 -1.02 14.44
N GLU A 148 4.27 0.10 13.75
CA GLU A 148 2.96 0.58 13.30
C GLU A 148 2.39 -0.36 12.23
N GLU A 149 1.13 -0.75 12.37
CA GLU A 149 0.48 -1.67 11.44
C GLU A 149 -0.51 -0.91 10.54
N PHE A 150 -0.37 -1.10 9.22
CA PHE A 150 -1.27 -0.57 8.20
C PHE A 150 -2.13 -1.69 7.62
N ILE A 151 -3.38 -1.38 7.30
CA ILE A 151 -4.29 -2.24 6.55
C ILE A 151 -4.53 -1.64 5.18
N GLY A 152 -4.54 -2.49 4.15
CA GLY A 152 -4.71 -2.09 2.76
C GLY A 152 -3.42 -1.51 2.17
N LEU A 153 -3.20 -1.81 0.91
CA LEU A 153 -2.06 -1.34 0.11
C LEU A 153 -2.56 -0.85 -1.25
N HIS A 154 -3.67 -0.11 -1.25
CA HIS A 154 -4.28 0.33 -2.51
C HIS A 154 -3.47 1.40 -3.24
N CYS A 155 -2.49 2.03 -2.55
CA CYS A 155 -1.50 2.94 -3.14
C CYS A 155 -0.23 2.97 -2.28
N TYR A 156 0.88 2.47 -2.78
CA TYR A 156 2.17 2.56 -2.10
C TYR A 156 3.33 2.57 -3.09
N ALA A 157 4.45 3.16 -2.67
CA ALA A 157 5.67 3.14 -3.46
C ALA A 157 6.81 2.42 -2.72
N VAL A 158 7.69 1.78 -3.49
CA VAL A 158 8.89 1.08 -2.98
C VAL A 158 10.12 1.59 -3.72
N ASN A 159 11.18 1.89 -2.95
CA ASN A 159 12.49 2.25 -3.49
C ASN A 159 13.21 0.99 -3.99
N GLY A 160 13.86 1.10 -5.16
CA GLY A 160 14.59 0.00 -5.79
C GLY A 160 15.66 -0.63 -4.91
N ARG A 161 16.26 0.15 -4.01
CA ARG A 161 17.33 -0.33 -3.12
C ARG A 161 16.90 -1.43 -2.14
N ILE A 162 15.59 -1.54 -1.84
CA ILE A 162 15.06 -2.58 -0.95
C ILE A 162 14.26 -3.67 -1.68
N LEU A 163 14.07 -3.56 -3.01
CA LEU A 163 13.20 -4.48 -3.76
C LEU A 163 13.65 -5.94 -3.61
N ASP A 164 14.94 -6.23 -3.78
CA ASP A 164 15.45 -7.62 -3.65
C ASP A 164 15.16 -8.19 -2.27
N GLN A 165 15.42 -7.43 -1.22
CA GLN A 165 15.20 -7.87 0.15
C GLN A 165 13.71 -8.05 0.44
N LEU A 166 12.88 -7.09 0.07
CA LEU A 166 11.43 -7.16 0.25
C LEU A 166 10.82 -8.36 -0.47
N ILE A 167 11.22 -8.60 -1.73
CA ILE A 167 10.74 -9.73 -2.53
C ILE A 167 11.18 -11.05 -1.92
N THR A 168 12.46 -11.17 -1.55
CA THR A 168 12.99 -12.39 -0.92
C THR A 168 12.20 -12.75 0.33
N GLU A 169 11.90 -11.78 1.18
CA GLU A 169 11.08 -12.02 2.37
C GLU A 169 9.65 -12.41 2.01
N LEU A 170 9.00 -11.71 1.08
CA LEU A 170 7.65 -12.07 0.61
C LEU A 170 7.58 -13.49 0.02
N GLU A 171 8.64 -13.98 -0.60
CA GLU A 171 8.71 -15.35 -1.13
C GLU A 171 8.73 -16.43 -0.06
N HIS A 172 9.22 -16.11 1.13
CA HIS A 172 9.26 -17.05 2.25
C HIS A 172 7.93 -17.17 3.01
N PHE A 173 7.07 -16.15 2.97
CA PHE A 173 5.81 -16.15 3.72
C PHE A 173 4.87 -17.33 3.41
N PRO A 174 4.65 -17.74 2.13
CA PRO A 174 3.78 -18.86 1.83
C PRO A 174 4.24 -20.21 2.38
N ALA A 175 5.54 -20.35 2.68
CA ALA A 175 6.12 -21.58 3.24
C ALA A 175 6.02 -21.66 4.77
N GLY A 176 5.64 -20.56 5.43
CA GLY A 176 5.48 -20.50 6.87
C GLY A 176 4.19 -21.18 7.36
N THR A 177 4.06 -21.30 8.67
CA THR A 177 2.88 -21.91 9.31
C THR A 177 1.66 -20.99 9.18
N PRO A 178 0.50 -21.47 8.70
CA PRO A 178 -0.72 -20.68 8.65
C PRO A 178 -1.11 -20.15 10.03
N GLY A 179 -1.43 -18.85 10.09
CA GLY A 179 -1.75 -18.17 11.34
C GLY A 179 -0.55 -17.71 12.16
N ASP A 180 0.68 -18.06 11.75
CA ASP A 180 1.88 -17.45 12.32
C ASP A 180 1.95 -15.98 11.92
N ARG A 181 1.94 -15.10 12.93
CA ARG A 181 2.02 -13.66 12.74
C ARG A 181 3.40 -13.18 12.28
N LEU A 182 4.40 -14.04 12.37
CA LEU A 182 5.78 -13.71 12.06
C LEU A 182 6.23 -14.23 10.68
N GLY A 183 5.36 -14.88 9.89
CA GLY A 183 5.80 -15.31 8.57
C GLY A 183 5.01 -16.44 7.94
N GLY A 184 3.74 -16.65 8.33
CA GLY A 184 2.82 -17.59 7.67
C GLY A 184 2.02 -16.94 6.55
N PRO A 185 1.27 -17.72 5.74
CA PRO A 185 0.38 -17.22 4.71
C PRO A 185 -0.66 -16.25 5.27
N MET A 186 -0.56 -14.98 4.89
CA MET A 186 -1.37 -13.87 5.39
C MET A 186 -1.65 -12.85 4.27
N PRO A 187 -2.51 -11.84 4.49
CA PRO A 187 -2.65 -10.71 3.59
C PRO A 187 -1.31 -9.99 3.37
N VAL A 188 -1.10 -9.44 2.18
CA VAL A 188 0.17 -8.81 1.78
C VAL A 188 0.52 -7.58 2.62
N ASP A 189 -0.47 -6.81 3.04
CA ASP A 189 -0.30 -5.68 3.96
C ASP A 189 0.25 -6.14 5.32
N GLY A 190 -0.31 -7.21 5.88
CA GLY A 190 0.20 -7.85 7.08
C GLY A 190 1.64 -8.36 6.92
N ALA A 191 1.96 -8.97 5.78
CA ALA A 191 3.32 -9.44 5.50
C ALA A 191 4.32 -8.28 5.44
N ILE A 192 3.98 -7.18 4.75
CA ILE A 192 4.84 -5.99 4.68
C ILE A 192 5.01 -5.35 6.07
N ASN A 193 3.97 -5.32 6.92
CA ASN A 193 4.11 -4.86 8.30
C ASN A 193 5.12 -5.70 9.09
N VAL A 194 5.06 -7.03 8.97
CA VAL A 194 6.03 -7.94 9.61
C VAL A 194 7.44 -7.71 9.09
N ILE A 195 7.61 -7.57 7.78
CA ILE A 195 8.92 -7.31 7.15
C ILE A 195 9.48 -5.97 7.64
N ARG A 196 8.69 -4.90 7.63
CA ARG A 196 9.12 -3.59 8.15
C ARG A 196 9.59 -3.65 9.60
N ASN A 197 8.90 -4.40 10.43
CA ASN A 197 9.28 -4.56 11.84
C ASN A 197 10.65 -5.26 11.98
N ARG A 198 11.00 -6.16 11.06
CA ARG A 198 12.32 -6.81 11.00
C ARG A 198 13.41 -5.89 10.48
N HIS A 199 13.03 -4.84 9.72
CA HIS A 199 13.94 -3.88 9.11
C HIS A 199 13.71 -2.46 9.66
N PRO A 200 13.98 -2.21 10.95
CA PRO A 200 13.69 -0.92 11.61
C PRO A 200 14.50 0.26 11.05
N LEU A 201 15.52 0.00 10.23
CA LEU A 201 16.32 1.03 9.56
C LEU A 201 15.69 1.49 8.23
N TRP A 202 14.64 0.83 7.73
CA TRP A 202 13.94 1.33 6.56
C TRP A 202 13.17 2.60 6.88
N THR A 203 13.37 3.61 6.04
CA THR A 203 12.63 4.86 6.12
C THR A 203 11.27 4.70 5.47
N CYS A 204 10.25 4.48 6.28
CA CYS A 204 8.87 4.35 5.81
C CYS A 204 8.12 5.64 6.06
N LEU A 205 7.50 6.18 5.02
CA LEU A 205 6.74 7.43 5.06
C LEU A 205 5.25 7.15 4.87
N VAL A 206 4.44 7.96 5.52
CA VAL A 206 2.98 7.96 5.38
C VAL A 206 2.58 9.31 4.81
N ALA A 207 1.87 9.31 3.68
CA ALA A 207 1.34 10.53 3.08
C ALA A 207 0.15 11.04 3.89
N GLU A 208 0.21 12.31 4.29
CA GLU A 208 -0.84 13.02 5.04
C GLU A 208 -1.05 14.42 4.46
N PRO A 209 -2.11 14.61 3.68
CA PRO A 209 -3.19 13.67 3.33
C PRO A 209 -2.74 12.56 2.39
N PRO A 210 -3.49 11.44 2.31
CA PRO A 210 -3.15 10.33 1.41
C PRO A 210 -3.23 10.74 -0.07
N PHE A 211 -2.49 10.04 -0.94
CA PHE A 211 -2.58 10.21 -2.40
C PHE A 211 -3.97 9.85 -2.92
N GLY A 212 -4.62 8.89 -2.27
CA GLY A 212 -5.96 8.47 -2.60
C GLY A 212 -6.52 7.49 -1.59
N ASN A 213 -7.79 7.20 -1.72
CA ASN A 213 -8.54 6.25 -0.91
C ASN A 213 -9.04 5.10 -1.79
N GLN A 214 -9.40 4.00 -1.15
CA GLN A 214 -10.07 2.91 -1.84
C GLN A 214 -11.54 3.26 -2.08
N ARG A 215 -11.98 3.17 -3.34
CA ARG A 215 -13.37 3.36 -3.72
C ARG A 215 -14.23 2.22 -3.19
N SER A 216 -15.34 2.54 -2.52
CA SER A 216 -16.32 1.53 -2.14
C SER A 216 -17.05 1.03 -3.38
N SER A 217 -16.89 -0.26 -3.75
CA SER A 217 -17.63 -0.82 -4.86
C SER A 217 -19.05 -1.21 -4.43
N ARG A 218 -20.05 -1.00 -5.31
CA ARG A 218 -21.45 -1.39 -5.07
C ARG A 218 -21.65 -2.90 -4.90
N THR A 219 -20.68 -3.72 -5.29
CA THR A 219 -20.68 -5.18 -5.14
C THR A 219 -20.29 -5.66 -3.74
N ASP A 220 -19.74 -4.79 -2.90
CA ASP A 220 -19.31 -5.14 -1.54
C ASP A 220 -20.45 -5.08 -0.51
N ILE A 221 -21.69 -4.75 -0.93
CA ILE A 221 -22.87 -4.68 -0.04
C ILE A 221 -23.35 -6.08 0.40
N GLY A 222 -22.94 -7.15 -0.27
CA GLY A 222 -23.39 -8.53 0.03
C GLY A 222 -22.34 -9.44 0.67
N GLU A 223 -21.07 -9.12 0.63
CA GLU A 223 -20.00 -9.87 1.32
C GLU A 223 -19.36 -8.98 2.38
N VAL A 224 -19.40 -9.42 3.63
CA VAL A 224 -18.64 -8.80 4.74
C VAL A 224 -17.20 -8.62 4.26
N LYS A 225 -16.76 -7.38 4.14
CA LYS A 225 -15.41 -7.04 3.67
C LYS A 225 -14.42 -7.88 4.44
N TRP A 226 -13.50 -8.55 3.75
CA TRP A 226 -12.57 -9.51 4.37
C TRP A 226 -11.75 -8.88 5.50
N PHE A 227 -11.46 -7.57 5.44
CA PHE A 227 -10.78 -6.82 6.49
C PHE A 227 -11.67 -6.61 7.72
N ASP A 228 -13.02 -6.59 7.61
CA ASP A 228 -13.92 -6.60 8.75
C ASP A 228 -13.82 -7.94 9.49
N ARG A 229 -13.58 -9.04 8.77
CA ARG A 229 -13.30 -10.36 9.37
C ARG A 229 -11.93 -10.39 10.06
N VAL A 230 -10.91 -9.75 9.47
CA VAL A 230 -9.58 -9.64 10.10
C VAL A 230 -9.63 -8.75 11.33
N ALA A 231 -10.36 -7.63 11.28
CA ALA A 231 -10.60 -6.78 12.44
C ALA A 231 -11.38 -7.52 13.55
N MET A 232 -12.40 -8.31 13.20
CA MET A 232 -13.15 -9.14 14.16
C MET A 232 -12.30 -10.27 14.78
N ILE A 233 -11.36 -10.86 14.03
CA ILE A 233 -10.43 -11.89 14.56
C ILE A 233 -9.38 -11.23 15.48
N ARG A 234 -9.05 -9.95 15.27
CA ARG A 234 -8.06 -9.20 16.06
C ARG A 234 -8.66 -8.44 17.25
N ALA A 235 -9.96 -8.17 17.26
CA ALA A 235 -10.65 -7.48 18.36
C ALA A 235 -10.35 -8.08 19.76
N PRO A 236 -10.33 -9.42 19.97
CA PRO A 236 -10.00 -9.98 21.28
C PRO A 236 -8.56 -9.72 21.72
N VAL A 237 -7.62 -9.50 20.78
CA VAL A 237 -6.20 -9.30 21.09
C VAL A 237 -5.89 -7.84 21.41
N SER A 238 -6.54 -6.89 20.74
CA SER A 238 -6.45 -5.45 21.06
C SER A 238 -7.11 -5.17 22.42
N LEU A 239 -8.23 -5.83 22.71
CA LEU A 239 -8.89 -5.76 24.01
C LEU A 239 -8.00 -6.31 25.13
N GLY A 240 -7.30 -7.43 24.90
CA GLY A 240 -6.33 -7.99 25.84
C GLY A 240 -5.13 -7.07 26.11
N ARG A 241 -4.65 -6.34 25.09
CA ARG A 241 -3.58 -5.35 25.25
C ARG A 241 -4.07 -4.08 25.97
N MET A 242 -5.28 -3.61 25.67
CA MET A 242 -5.91 -2.49 26.40
C MET A 242 -6.09 -2.81 27.89
N LEU A 243 -6.60 -3.98 28.20
CA LEU A 243 -6.76 -4.44 29.59
C LEU A 243 -5.41 -4.59 30.31
N LYS A 244 -4.41 -5.16 29.65
CA LYS A 244 -3.06 -5.28 30.21
C LYS A 244 -2.39 -3.93 30.46
N ASN A 245 -2.57 -2.95 29.56
CA ASN A 245 -2.04 -1.60 29.74
C ASN A 245 -2.84 -0.82 30.80
N TYR A 246 -4.14 -1.05 30.93
CA TYR A 246 -4.98 -0.46 31.97
C TYR A 246 -4.58 -0.96 33.37
N PHE A 247 -4.35 -2.24 33.55
CA PHE A 247 -3.91 -2.82 34.84
C PHE A 247 -2.47 -2.40 35.19
N ARG A 248 -1.55 -2.33 34.20
CA ARG A 248 -0.18 -1.89 34.41
C ARG A 248 -0.05 -0.42 34.84
N ARG A 249 -1.00 0.46 34.41
CA ARG A 249 -1.06 1.86 34.85
C ARG A 249 -1.60 1.99 36.28
N ARG A 250 -2.37 1.03 36.78
CA ARG A 250 -2.86 1.03 38.16
C ARG A 250 -1.83 0.54 39.18
N GLU A 251 -0.95 -0.39 38.79
CA GLU A 251 0.10 -0.92 39.67
C GLU A 251 1.31 0.04 39.82
N GLY A 252 1.46 1.05 38.95
CA GLY A 252 2.52 2.07 39.01
C GLY A 252 2.14 3.36 39.75
N SER A 253 0.99 3.40 40.42
CA SER A 253 0.47 4.57 41.18
C SER A 253 0.18 4.22 42.65
N SER A 254 0.94 3.28 43.23
CA SER A 254 0.93 2.99 44.67
C SER A 254 2.31 3.18 45.24
#